data_225dd7457ada8eb8f11fd93e0420a4bc
#
_entry.id   225dd7457ada8eb8f11fd93e0420a4bc
#
_cell.length_a   1.000
_cell.length_b   1.000
_cell.length_c   1.000
_cell.angle_alpha   90.00
_cell.angle_beta   90.00
_cell.angle_gamma   90.00
#
_symmetry.space_group_name_H-M   'P 1'
#
loop_
_entity.id
_entity.type
_entity.pdbx_description
1 polymer ?
#
loop_
_entity_poly.entity_id
_entity_poly.type
_entity_poly.pdbx_seq_one_letter_code
_entity_poly.pdbx_strand_id
1 'polypeptide(L)'
;MRPAARLVSSLARPASSAAAAAVSPRRSALYIPGSNLRALEKAKALPADTLILDLEDAVAPESKEVARRQIAQAVRSGAYGRRELVVRINAAETAWGRDDIEALCEGARPPTLLLPKAERVESVEDVLAEASRLGCARGTVQLWCMIETPLGVLAADELAAHPAVGCLVAGTSDLAAELRCDGAWEARAALLPHLARVVLAARAHGKASLGA
;
A
#
# COMPACT_ATOMS: atom_id res chain seq x y z
N MET A 1 -48.44 32.02 -21.81
CA MET A 1 -47.30 31.09 -21.86
C MET A 1 -46.19 31.62 -20.95
N ARG A 2 -45.95 30.96 -19.82
CA ARG A 2 -44.85 31.28 -18.89
C ARG A 2 -43.69 30.31 -19.16
N PRO A 3 -42.45 30.74 -19.26
CA PRO A 3 -41.32 29.82 -19.41
C PRO A 3 -40.99 29.14 -18.07
N ALA A 4 -40.79 27.82 -18.11
CA ALA A 4 -40.37 27.02 -16.98
C ALA A 4 -38.91 27.32 -16.61
N ALA A 5 -38.70 27.80 -15.40
CA ALA A 5 -37.39 27.96 -14.83
C ALA A 5 -36.80 26.56 -14.49
N ARG A 6 -35.69 26.19 -15.14
CA ARG A 6 -34.90 25.02 -14.76
C ARG A 6 -34.18 25.34 -13.44
N LEU A 7 -34.54 24.64 -12.36
CA LEU A 7 -33.74 24.56 -11.17
C LEU A 7 -32.46 23.75 -11.49
N VAL A 8 -31.34 24.42 -11.61
CA VAL A 8 -30.03 23.78 -11.57
C VAL A 8 -29.70 23.59 -10.08
N SER A 9 -29.97 22.39 -9.58
CA SER A 9 -29.55 21.97 -8.24
C SER A 9 -28.00 21.95 -8.21
N SER A 10 -27.42 22.95 -7.54
CA SER A 10 -26.02 23.01 -7.23
C SER A 10 -25.71 21.88 -6.24
N LEU A 11 -25.11 20.80 -6.71
CA LEU A 11 -24.48 19.80 -5.86
C LEU A 11 -23.21 20.44 -5.26
N ALA A 12 -23.37 21.15 -4.16
CA ALA A 12 -22.26 21.57 -3.32
C ALA A 12 -21.60 20.30 -2.76
N ARG A 13 -20.37 19.97 -3.24
CA ARG A 13 -19.50 18.98 -2.61
C ARG A 13 -19.27 19.45 -1.17
N PRO A 14 -19.47 18.57 -0.16
CA PRO A 14 -19.11 18.93 1.19
C PRO A 14 -17.59 19.22 1.20
N ALA A 15 -17.22 20.40 1.64
CA ALA A 15 -15.83 20.74 1.91
C ALA A 15 -15.34 19.83 3.04
N SER A 16 -14.57 18.81 2.70
CA SER A 16 -13.84 18.00 3.68
C SER A 16 -12.80 18.89 4.34
N SER A 17 -13.12 19.40 5.53
CA SER A 17 -12.17 20.04 6.42
C SER A 17 -11.42 18.98 7.25
N ALA A 18 -10.92 17.94 6.63
CA ALA A 18 -9.79 17.19 7.16
C ALA A 18 -8.57 18.04 6.83
N ALA A 19 -7.88 18.57 7.84
CA ALA A 19 -6.59 19.20 7.67
C ALA A 19 -5.74 18.27 6.81
N ALA A 20 -5.39 18.73 5.60
CA ALA A 20 -4.57 17.96 4.69
C ALA A 20 -3.26 17.66 5.43
N ALA A 21 -3.10 16.46 5.94
CA ALA A 21 -1.84 15.98 6.44
C ALA A 21 -0.84 16.27 5.32
N ALA A 22 0.22 17.00 5.62
CA ALA A 22 1.22 17.39 4.64
C ALA A 22 1.68 16.13 3.91
N VAL A 23 1.31 16.02 2.64
CA VAL A 23 1.65 14.85 1.84
C VAL A 23 3.17 14.83 1.72
N SER A 24 3.82 13.91 2.43
CA SER A 24 5.25 13.71 2.28
C SER A 24 5.55 13.39 0.81
N PRO A 25 6.50 14.07 0.18
CA PRO A 25 6.85 13.78 -1.21
C PRO A 25 7.40 12.36 -1.30
N ARG A 26 6.83 11.55 -2.20
CA ARG A 26 7.27 10.17 -2.47
C ARG A 26 7.84 10.12 -3.89
N ARG A 27 8.98 10.75 -4.08
CA ARG A 27 9.68 10.78 -5.38
C ARG A 27 10.42 9.48 -5.66
N SER A 28 10.81 8.79 -4.59
CA SER A 28 11.49 7.51 -4.65
C SER A 28 10.98 6.57 -3.56
N ALA A 29 10.61 5.36 -3.96
CA ALA A 29 10.30 4.25 -3.08
C ALA A 29 11.23 3.08 -3.41
N LEU A 30 11.90 2.54 -2.40
CA LEU A 30 12.90 1.49 -2.58
C LEU A 30 12.50 0.24 -1.81
N TYR A 31 12.41 -0.88 -2.52
CA TYR A 31 12.17 -2.20 -1.92
C TYR A 31 13.46 -2.76 -1.31
N ILE A 32 13.34 -3.27 -0.09
CA ILE A 32 14.44 -3.87 0.68
C ILE A 32 14.00 -5.25 1.16
N PRO A 33 14.60 -6.35 0.66
CA PRO A 33 14.29 -7.69 1.15
C PRO A 33 14.56 -7.82 2.65
N GLY A 34 13.56 -8.26 3.41
CA GLY A 34 13.66 -8.39 4.87
C GLY A 34 14.68 -9.43 5.34
N SER A 35 15.00 -10.40 4.49
CA SER A 35 16.03 -11.40 4.77
C SER A 35 17.46 -10.88 4.59
N ASN A 36 17.65 -9.69 3.97
CA ASN A 36 18.97 -9.13 3.70
C ASN A 36 19.35 -8.05 4.73
N LEU A 37 19.95 -8.46 5.84
CA LEU A 37 20.35 -7.55 6.92
C LEU A 37 21.30 -6.44 6.42
N ARG A 38 22.23 -6.75 5.50
CA ARG A 38 23.13 -5.74 4.92
C ARG A 38 22.37 -4.68 4.14
N ALA A 39 21.34 -5.06 3.39
CA ALA A 39 20.50 -4.12 2.66
C ALA A 39 19.68 -3.25 3.63
N LEU A 40 19.13 -3.82 4.70
CA LEU A 40 18.43 -3.08 5.75
C LEU A 40 19.35 -2.04 6.40
N GLU A 41 20.59 -2.41 6.75
CA GLU A 41 21.54 -1.47 7.33
C GLU A 41 21.93 -0.35 6.34
N LYS A 42 22.25 -0.71 5.09
CA LYS A 42 22.58 0.27 4.04
C LYS A 42 21.44 1.26 3.78
N ALA A 43 20.19 0.81 3.85
CA ALA A 43 19.01 1.62 3.60
C ALA A 43 18.89 2.82 4.57
N LYS A 44 19.46 2.75 5.76
CA LYS A 44 19.48 3.86 6.73
C LYS A 44 20.15 5.12 6.18
N ALA A 45 21.07 4.99 5.21
CA ALA A 45 21.84 6.09 4.62
C ALA A 45 21.41 6.47 3.21
N LEU A 46 20.50 5.71 2.57
CA LEU A 46 20.10 5.95 1.18
C LEU A 46 19.21 7.19 1.06
N PRO A 47 19.35 7.99 -0.01
CA PRO A 47 18.53 9.17 -0.23
C PRO A 47 17.16 8.82 -0.85
N ALA A 48 16.42 7.91 -0.20
CA ALA A 48 15.06 7.54 -0.60
C ALA A 48 14.05 8.24 0.32
N ASP A 49 12.91 8.64 -0.24
CA ASP A 49 11.81 9.21 0.54
C ASP A 49 11.04 8.12 1.30
N THR A 50 10.85 6.96 0.66
CA THR A 50 10.13 5.81 1.22
C THR A 50 10.98 4.54 1.09
N LEU A 51 10.96 3.71 2.13
CA LEU A 51 11.53 2.38 2.13
C LEU A 51 10.42 1.36 2.32
N ILE A 52 10.31 0.41 1.40
CA ILE A 52 9.36 -0.69 1.48
C ILE A 52 10.15 -1.92 1.91
N LEU A 53 10.05 -2.27 3.19
CA LEU A 53 10.68 -3.45 3.76
C LEU A 53 9.82 -4.66 3.42
N ASP A 54 10.39 -5.63 2.72
CA ASP A 54 9.62 -6.67 2.07
C ASP A 54 9.68 -8.01 2.83
N LEU A 55 8.51 -8.54 3.17
CA LEU A 55 8.31 -9.89 3.74
C LEU A 55 7.74 -10.87 2.71
N GLU A 56 7.32 -10.37 1.54
CA GLU A 56 6.58 -11.16 0.55
C GLU A 56 7.54 -11.73 -0.51
N ASP A 57 7.41 -11.39 -1.76
CA ASP A 57 8.07 -12.05 -2.91
C ASP A 57 9.60 -12.03 -2.86
N ALA A 58 10.21 -10.97 -2.30
CA ALA A 58 11.66 -10.89 -2.21
C ALA A 58 12.26 -11.77 -1.08
N VAL A 59 11.42 -12.54 -0.38
CA VAL A 59 11.85 -13.42 0.72
C VAL A 59 11.39 -14.84 0.48
N ALA A 60 12.35 -15.78 0.39
CA ALA A 60 12.05 -17.20 0.23
C ALA A 60 11.29 -17.75 1.45
N PRO A 61 10.43 -18.77 1.27
CA PRO A 61 9.59 -19.36 2.34
C PRO A 61 10.38 -19.70 3.61
N GLU A 62 11.52 -20.32 3.48
CA GLU A 62 12.40 -20.73 4.59
C GLU A 62 13.05 -19.55 5.34
N SER A 63 13.04 -18.36 4.73
CA SER A 63 13.62 -17.14 5.31
C SER A 63 12.56 -16.19 5.91
N LYS A 64 11.28 -16.50 5.79
CA LYS A 64 10.17 -15.62 6.23
C LYS A 64 10.27 -15.25 7.71
N GLU A 65 10.52 -16.22 8.57
CA GLU A 65 10.63 -15.98 10.01
C GLU A 65 11.83 -15.09 10.37
N VAL A 66 12.98 -15.32 9.73
CA VAL A 66 14.18 -14.48 9.92
C VAL A 66 13.93 -13.06 9.44
N ALA A 67 13.35 -12.90 8.25
CA ALA A 67 13.01 -11.61 7.67
C ALA A 67 12.03 -10.82 8.57
N ARG A 68 11.00 -11.48 9.09
CA ARG A 68 10.03 -10.90 10.01
C ARG A 68 10.70 -10.32 11.25
N ARG A 69 11.57 -11.10 11.91
CA ARG A 69 12.31 -10.62 13.09
C ARG A 69 13.23 -9.44 12.76
N GLN A 70 13.94 -9.49 11.63
CA GLN A 70 14.84 -8.42 11.19
C GLN A 70 14.06 -7.12 10.91
N ILE A 71 12.93 -7.20 10.17
CA ILE A 71 12.10 -6.03 9.87
C ILE A 71 11.47 -5.48 11.15
N ALA A 72 10.91 -6.30 12.01
CA ALA A 72 10.33 -5.83 13.27
C ALA A 72 11.37 -5.10 14.14
N GLN A 73 12.61 -5.60 14.20
CA GLN A 73 13.72 -4.92 14.88
C GLN A 73 14.08 -3.60 14.17
N ALA A 74 14.15 -3.61 12.84
CA ALA A 74 14.46 -2.42 12.03
C ALA A 74 13.43 -1.31 12.27
N VAL A 75 12.15 -1.62 12.25
CA VAL A 75 11.05 -0.68 12.51
C VAL A 75 11.16 -0.12 13.94
N ARG A 76 11.31 -0.98 14.94
CA ARG A 76 11.45 -0.57 16.36
C ARG A 76 12.67 0.30 16.63
N SER A 77 13.74 0.14 15.86
CA SER A 77 15.00 0.89 16.07
C SER A 77 14.84 2.40 15.87
N GLY A 78 13.89 2.85 15.06
CA GLY A 78 13.74 4.26 14.67
C GLY A 78 14.93 4.83 13.86
N ALA A 79 15.85 3.99 13.41
CA ALA A 79 17.15 4.39 12.85
C ALA A 79 17.08 4.88 11.38
N TYR A 80 15.89 4.92 10.79
CA TYR A 80 15.72 5.31 9.38
C TYR A 80 15.46 6.81 9.18
N GLY A 81 15.51 7.59 10.26
CA GLY A 81 15.42 9.05 10.23
C GLY A 81 14.03 9.52 9.76
N ARG A 82 14.00 10.39 8.73
CA ARG A 82 12.75 10.98 8.21
C ARG A 82 12.10 10.18 7.09
N ARG A 83 12.65 9.03 6.72
CA ARG A 83 12.12 8.18 5.66
C ARG A 83 10.81 7.56 6.11
N GLU A 84 9.85 7.52 5.19
CA GLU A 84 8.63 6.78 5.42
C GLU A 84 8.94 5.28 5.35
N LEU A 85 8.63 4.55 6.44
CA LEU A 85 8.76 3.10 6.47
C LEU A 85 7.43 2.46 6.17
N VAL A 86 7.43 1.59 5.18
CA VAL A 86 6.32 0.76 4.78
C VAL A 86 6.78 -0.69 4.84
N VAL A 87 5.96 -1.60 5.33
CA VAL A 87 6.28 -3.03 5.34
C VAL A 87 5.31 -3.76 4.42
N ARG A 88 5.82 -4.38 3.35
CA ARG A 88 5.01 -5.29 2.53
C ARG A 88 4.90 -6.61 3.27
N ILE A 89 3.70 -6.90 3.76
CA ILE A 89 3.37 -8.14 4.48
C ILE A 89 3.00 -9.24 3.50
N ASN A 90 3.01 -10.49 3.96
CA ASN A 90 2.37 -11.56 3.22
C ASN A 90 0.84 -11.41 3.29
N ALA A 91 0.14 -11.87 2.26
CA ALA A 91 -1.32 -11.85 2.26
C ALA A 91 -1.89 -12.58 3.49
N ALA A 92 -2.95 -12.04 4.07
CA ALA A 92 -3.52 -12.53 5.34
C ALA A 92 -3.97 -13.99 5.28
N GLU A 93 -4.31 -14.47 4.08
CA GLU A 93 -4.72 -15.85 3.82
C GLU A 93 -3.55 -16.85 3.81
N THR A 94 -2.32 -16.35 3.75
CA THR A 94 -1.13 -17.20 3.79
C THR A 94 -0.79 -17.62 5.23
N ALA A 95 0.03 -18.67 5.35
CA ALA A 95 0.52 -19.12 6.66
C ALA A 95 1.38 -18.07 7.39
N TRP A 96 1.83 -17.03 6.70
CA TRP A 96 2.75 -16.00 7.23
C TRP A 96 2.09 -14.67 7.56
N GLY A 97 0.96 -14.35 6.90
CA GLY A 97 0.37 -13.01 6.98
C GLY A 97 -0.03 -12.59 8.39
N ARG A 98 -0.67 -13.49 9.14
CA ARG A 98 -1.06 -13.22 10.53
C ARG A 98 0.16 -12.94 11.42
N ASP A 99 1.19 -13.78 11.34
CA ASP A 99 2.41 -13.60 12.13
C ASP A 99 3.15 -12.32 11.76
N ASP A 100 3.09 -11.89 10.50
CA ASP A 100 3.68 -10.62 10.07
C ASP A 100 2.98 -9.44 10.75
N ILE A 101 1.64 -9.44 10.78
CA ILE A 101 0.85 -8.41 11.44
C ILE A 101 1.16 -8.40 12.95
N GLU A 102 1.22 -9.57 13.58
CA GLU A 102 1.53 -9.70 15.01
C GLU A 102 2.89 -9.07 15.34
N ALA A 103 3.95 -9.48 14.64
CA ALA A 103 5.30 -8.97 14.88
C ALA A 103 5.45 -7.45 14.67
N LEU A 104 4.64 -6.87 13.78
CA LEU A 104 4.66 -5.44 13.46
C LEU A 104 3.75 -4.61 14.37
N CYS A 105 2.70 -5.22 14.94
CA CYS A 105 1.82 -4.57 15.90
C CYS A 105 2.34 -4.62 17.34
N GLU A 106 3.39 -5.39 17.63
CA GLU A 106 4.08 -5.34 18.90
C GLU A 106 4.77 -4.00 19.10
N GLY A 107 4.14 -3.09 19.83
CA GLY A 107 4.69 -1.77 20.16
C GLY A 107 3.70 -0.63 19.95
N ALA A 108 4.13 0.60 20.33
CA ALA A 108 3.25 1.76 20.39
C ALA A 108 2.85 2.35 19.00
N ARG A 109 3.53 1.97 17.93
CA ARG A 109 3.30 2.51 16.57
C ARG A 109 3.61 1.46 15.51
N PRO A 110 2.60 0.81 14.95
CA PRO A 110 2.79 -0.03 13.80
C PRO A 110 3.24 0.83 12.59
N PRO A 111 4.11 0.30 11.72
CA PRO A 111 4.45 0.97 10.47
C PRO A 111 3.23 0.99 9.54
N THR A 112 3.33 1.72 8.43
CA THR A 112 2.38 1.55 7.32
C THR A 112 2.56 0.15 6.73
N LEU A 113 1.46 -0.59 6.56
CA LEU A 113 1.48 -1.92 5.96
C LEU A 113 1.09 -1.83 4.48
N LEU A 114 1.86 -2.47 3.61
CA LEU A 114 1.53 -2.65 2.20
C LEU A 114 0.94 -4.05 2.02
N LEU A 115 -0.33 -4.09 1.66
CA LEU A 115 -1.08 -5.30 1.40
C LEU A 115 -0.88 -5.74 -0.05
N PRO A 116 -0.24 -6.91 -0.32
CA PRO A 116 -0.09 -7.43 -1.67
C PRO A 116 -1.43 -7.93 -2.20
N LYS A 117 -1.57 -8.02 -3.51
CA LYS A 117 -2.71 -8.60 -4.23
C LYS A 117 -4.06 -8.13 -3.67
N ALA A 118 -4.17 -6.81 -3.43
CA ALA A 118 -5.40 -6.23 -2.91
C ALA A 118 -6.49 -6.23 -3.98
N GLU A 119 -7.48 -7.08 -3.83
CA GLU A 119 -8.55 -7.33 -4.81
C GLU A 119 -9.94 -6.95 -4.30
N ARG A 120 -10.09 -6.71 -2.99
CA ARG A 120 -11.37 -6.47 -2.33
C ARG A 120 -11.17 -5.68 -1.03
N VAL A 121 -12.17 -4.95 -0.63
CA VAL A 121 -12.14 -4.12 0.59
C VAL A 121 -12.05 -5.01 1.85
N GLU A 122 -12.65 -6.20 1.81
CA GLU A 122 -12.62 -7.15 2.91
C GLU A 122 -11.19 -7.52 3.32
N SER A 123 -10.25 -7.62 2.38
CA SER A 123 -8.83 -7.87 2.70
C SER A 123 -8.21 -6.73 3.54
N VAL A 124 -8.65 -5.49 3.33
CA VAL A 124 -8.26 -4.35 4.16
C VAL A 124 -8.85 -4.47 5.56
N GLU A 125 -10.15 -4.79 5.65
CA GLU A 125 -10.84 -4.97 6.93
C GLU A 125 -10.27 -6.14 7.75
N ASP A 126 -9.90 -7.24 7.10
CA ASP A 126 -9.29 -8.41 7.75
C ASP A 126 -7.96 -8.02 8.44
N VAL A 127 -7.10 -7.27 7.76
CA VAL A 127 -5.84 -6.76 8.35
C VAL A 127 -6.10 -5.82 9.51
N LEU A 128 -7.09 -4.92 9.38
CA LEU A 128 -7.45 -3.99 10.46
C LEU A 128 -8.07 -4.69 11.66
N ALA A 129 -8.89 -5.72 11.43
CA ALA A 129 -9.48 -6.53 12.49
C ALA A 129 -8.40 -7.28 13.26
N GLU A 130 -7.44 -7.91 12.57
CA GLU A 130 -6.33 -8.60 13.19
C GLU A 130 -5.44 -7.62 13.99
N ALA A 131 -5.08 -6.48 13.42
CA ALA A 131 -4.32 -5.45 14.12
C ALA A 131 -5.05 -4.96 15.39
N SER A 132 -6.38 -4.79 15.31
CA SER A 132 -7.21 -4.42 16.47
C SER A 132 -7.23 -5.50 17.55
N ARG A 133 -7.32 -6.77 17.14
CA ARG A 133 -7.23 -7.93 18.06
C ARG A 133 -5.91 -7.96 18.83
N LEU A 134 -4.83 -7.52 18.17
CA LEU A 134 -3.49 -7.41 18.74
C LEU A 134 -3.26 -6.11 19.55
N GLY A 135 -4.30 -5.31 19.76
CA GLY A 135 -4.26 -4.12 20.61
C GLY A 135 -3.88 -2.82 19.91
N CYS A 136 -3.75 -2.82 18.58
CA CYS A 136 -3.57 -1.56 17.85
C CYS A 136 -4.82 -0.69 17.96
N ALA A 137 -4.66 0.57 18.34
CA ALA A 137 -5.80 1.48 18.45
C ALA A 137 -6.41 1.76 17.05
N ARG A 138 -7.73 1.90 16.98
CA ARG A 138 -8.42 2.24 15.73
C ARG A 138 -7.83 3.50 15.09
N GLY A 139 -7.58 3.42 13.78
CA GLY A 139 -7.05 4.55 13.01
C GLY A 139 -5.55 4.78 13.14
N THR A 140 -4.82 3.95 13.90
CA THR A 140 -3.35 4.04 13.98
C THR A 140 -2.64 3.25 12.89
N VAL A 141 -3.26 2.21 12.36
CA VAL A 141 -2.73 1.41 11.25
C VAL A 141 -3.09 2.07 9.94
N GLN A 142 -2.07 2.45 9.17
CA GLN A 142 -2.21 2.93 7.80
C GLN A 142 -1.91 1.80 6.83
N LEU A 143 -2.73 1.70 5.80
CA LEU A 143 -2.57 0.67 4.77
C LEU A 143 -2.26 1.30 3.41
N TRP A 144 -1.42 0.61 2.66
CA TRP A 144 -1.26 0.78 1.23
C TRP A 144 -1.75 -0.50 0.55
N CYS A 145 -2.36 -0.39 -0.60
CA CYS A 145 -2.83 -1.53 -1.37
C CYS A 145 -2.00 -1.69 -2.62
N MET A 146 -1.41 -2.88 -2.84
CA MET A 146 -0.72 -3.21 -4.06
C MET A 146 -1.73 -3.73 -5.08
N ILE A 147 -1.83 -3.02 -6.20
CA ILE A 147 -2.73 -3.30 -7.31
C ILE A 147 -1.92 -3.97 -8.39
N GLU A 148 -1.96 -5.29 -8.40
CA GLU A 148 -1.08 -6.13 -9.23
C GLU A 148 -1.80 -7.30 -9.88
N THR A 149 -3.15 -7.29 -9.80
CA THR A 149 -4.02 -8.26 -10.47
C THR A 149 -5.13 -7.55 -11.24
N PRO A 150 -5.75 -8.19 -12.24
CA PRO A 150 -6.91 -7.63 -12.93
C PRO A 150 -8.06 -7.30 -12.00
N LEU A 151 -8.35 -8.16 -11.00
CA LEU A 151 -9.38 -7.90 -9.99
C LEU A 151 -9.05 -6.68 -9.15
N GLY A 152 -7.78 -6.53 -8.71
CA GLY A 152 -7.33 -5.35 -8.00
C GLY A 152 -7.50 -4.06 -8.79
N VAL A 153 -7.22 -4.08 -10.10
CA VAL A 153 -7.47 -2.93 -10.99
C VAL A 153 -8.97 -2.60 -11.06
N LEU A 154 -9.84 -3.61 -11.09
CA LEU A 154 -11.28 -3.41 -11.08
C LEU A 154 -11.78 -2.84 -9.75
N ALA A 155 -11.22 -3.28 -8.62
CA ALA A 155 -11.56 -2.85 -7.26
C ALA A 155 -10.84 -1.57 -6.80
N ALA A 156 -9.96 -0.99 -7.61
CA ALA A 156 -9.09 0.13 -7.20
C ALA A 156 -9.85 1.34 -6.64
N ASP A 157 -11.05 1.64 -7.15
CA ASP A 157 -11.89 2.73 -6.67
C ASP A 157 -12.42 2.47 -5.25
N GLU A 158 -12.95 1.28 -5.01
CA GLU A 158 -13.46 0.86 -3.70
C GLU A 158 -12.35 0.80 -2.65
N LEU A 159 -11.18 0.25 -3.02
CA LEU A 159 -10.00 0.22 -2.16
C LEU A 159 -9.51 1.62 -1.81
N ALA A 160 -9.45 2.54 -2.80
CA ALA A 160 -9.05 3.92 -2.57
C ALA A 160 -10.05 4.69 -1.70
N ALA A 161 -11.35 4.37 -1.76
CA ALA A 161 -12.38 4.98 -0.94
C ALA A 161 -12.22 4.66 0.55
N HIS A 162 -11.58 3.55 0.89
CA HIS A 162 -11.44 3.11 2.27
C HIS A 162 -10.58 4.09 3.09
N PRO A 163 -11.04 4.54 4.29
CA PRO A 163 -10.37 5.60 5.06
C PRO A 163 -8.96 5.21 5.54
N ALA A 164 -8.71 3.94 5.85
CA ALA A 164 -7.40 3.46 6.30
C ALA A 164 -6.38 3.31 5.16
N VAL A 165 -6.83 3.34 3.90
CA VAL A 165 -5.94 3.24 2.73
C VAL A 165 -5.37 4.63 2.40
N GLY A 166 -4.05 4.76 2.41
CA GLY A 166 -3.33 6.00 2.13
C GLY A 166 -2.71 6.08 0.73
N CYS A 167 -2.46 4.92 0.11
CA CYS A 167 -1.78 4.85 -1.18
C CYS A 167 -2.19 3.59 -1.96
N LEU A 168 -2.29 3.70 -3.28
CA LEU A 168 -2.33 2.57 -4.19
C LEU A 168 -0.96 2.43 -4.86
N VAL A 169 -0.40 1.22 -4.83
CA VAL A 169 0.88 0.89 -5.45
C VAL A 169 0.63 -0.04 -6.63
N ALA A 170 1.00 0.35 -7.84
CA ALA A 170 0.82 -0.48 -9.02
C ALA A 170 1.98 -1.48 -9.15
N GLY A 171 1.71 -2.77 -8.96
CA GLY A 171 2.66 -3.87 -9.15
C GLY A 171 2.66 -4.33 -10.60
N THR A 172 3.59 -3.77 -11.40
CA THR A 172 3.55 -3.94 -12.86
C THR A 172 3.98 -5.31 -13.34
N SER A 173 4.85 -6.00 -12.60
CA SER A 173 5.36 -7.32 -12.98
C SER A 173 4.26 -8.39 -12.92
N ASP A 174 3.57 -8.48 -11.80
CA ASP A 174 2.49 -9.45 -11.60
C ASP A 174 1.29 -9.12 -12.47
N LEU A 175 0.95 -7.83 -12.59
CA LEU A 175 -0.14 -7.41 -13.48
C LEU A 175 0.14 -7.77 -14.94
N ALA A 176 1.39 -7.63 -15.43
CA ALA A 176 1.77 -8.03 -16.77
C ALA A 176 1.64 -9.55 -16.95
N ALA A 177 2.08 -10.33 -15.96
CA ALA A 177 1.96 -11.79 -15.99
C ALA A 177 0.50 -12.24 -16.00
N GLU A 178 -0.35 -11.68 -15.15
CA GLU A 178 -1.78 -11.97 -15.06
C GLU A 178 -2.54 -11.59 -16.36
N LEU A 179 -2.17 -10.47 -16.97
CA LEU A 179 -2.72 -10.03 -18.26
C LEU A 179 -2.14 -10.79 -19.44
N ARG A 180 -1.18 -11.70 -19.22
CA ARG A 180 -0.47 -12.45 -20.25
C ARG A 180 0.18 -11.54 -21.31
N CYS A 181 0.70 -10.40 -20.86
CA CYS A 181 1.47 -9.50 -21.72
C CYS A 181 2.87 -10.08 -21.93
N ASP A 182 3.35 -10.08 -23.17
CA ASP A 182 4.73 -10.46 -23.47
C ASP A 182 5.69 -9.50 -22.77
N GLY A 183 6.75 -10.05 -22.13
CA GLY A 183 7.66 -9.33 -21.23
C GLY A 183 8.58 -8.29 -21.89
N ALA A 184 8.33 -7.92 -23.13
CA ALA A 184 9.07 -6.86 -23.81
C ALA A 184 8.66 -5.48 -23.29
N TRP A 185 9.58 -4.51 -23.36
CA TRP A 185 9.33 -3.10 -22.97
C TRP A 185 8.10 -2.50 -23.67
N GLU A 186 7.79 -2.95 -24.90
CA GLU A 186 6.59 -2.59 -25.63
C GLU A 186 5.30 -3.04 -24.92
N ALA A 187 5.35 -4.08 -24.09
CA ALA A 187 4.21 -4.54 -23.31
C ALA A 187 3.73 -3.51 -22.28
N ARG A 188 4.54 -2.52 -21.90
CA ARG A 188 4.09 -1.40 -21.07
C ARG A 188 2.91 -0.64 -21.68
N ALA A 189 2.79 -0.60 -22.99
CA ALA A 189 1.65 0.00 -23.66
C ALA A 189 0.33 -0.69 -23.27
N ALA A 190 0.34 -2.00 -23.08
CA ALA A 190 -0.82 -2.76 -22.64
C ALA A 190 -1.20 -2.45 -21.17
N LEU A 191 -0.23 -2.08 -20.35
CA LEU A 191 -0.48 -1.72 -18.93
C LEU A 191 -1.00 -0.30 -18.74
N LEU A 192 -0.76 0.63 -19.68
CA LEU A 192 -1.08 2.04 -19.52
C LEU A 192 -2.55 2.33 -19.13
N PRO A 193 -3.57 1.69 -19.73
CA PRO A 193 -4.96 1.89 -19.35
C PRO A 193 -5.23 1.50 -17.90
N HIS A 194 -4.61 0.43 -17.43
CA HIS A 194 -4.78 -0.11 -16.08
C HIS A 194 -4.07 0.78 -15.06
N LEU A 195 -2.84 1.22 -15.35
CA LEU A 195 -2.11 2.18 -14.54
C LEU A 195 -2.84 3.52 -14.44
N ALA A 196 -3.38 4.01 -15.55
CA ALA A 196 -4.20 5.23 -15.56
C ALA A 196 -5.43 5.09 -14.67
N ARG A 197 -6.08 3.91 -14.66
CA ARG A 197 -7.23 3.63 -13.77
C ARG A 197 -6.83 3.66 -12.30
N VAL A 198 -5.70 3.06 -11.92
CA VAL A 198 -5.18 3.08 -10.54
C VAL A 198 -4.90 4.51 -10.09
N VAL A 199 -4.26 5.32 -10.93
CA VAL A 199 -4.00 6.74 -10.65
C VAL A 199 -5.30 7.51 -10.50
N LEU A 200 -6.26 7.29 -11.39
CA LEU A 200 -7.57 7.95 -11.36
C LEU A 200 -8.32 7.63 -10.06
N ALA A 201 -8.39 6.35 -9.68
CA ALA A 201 -9.02 5.88 -8.45
C ALA A 201 -8.36 6.52 -7.21
N ALA A 202 -7.05 6.48 -7.11
CA ALA A 202 -6.32 7.10 -6.00
C ALA A 202 -6.63 8.61 -5.90
N ARG A 203 -6.57 9.34 -7.01
CA ARG A 203 -6.82 10.78 -7.03
C ARG A 203 -8.26 11.17 -6.75
N ALA A 204 -9.24 10.36 -7.18
CA ALA A 204 -10.66 10.59 -6.88
C ALA A 204 -10.92 10.65 -5.37
N HIS A 205 -10.17 9.89 -4.58
CA HIS A 205 -10.28 9.82 -3.13
C HIS A 205 -9.17 10.56 -2.38
N GLY A 206 -8.38 11.40 -3.07
CA GLY A 206 -7.31 12.19 -2.46
C GLY A 206 -6.12 11.36 -1.96
N LYS A 207 -5.95 10.14 -2.48
CA LYS A 207 -4.87 9.23 -2.08
C LYS A 207 -3.63 9.38 -2.96
N ALA A 208 -2.49 8.90 -2.45
CA ALA A 208 -1.29 8.77 -3.25
C ALA A 208 -1.39 7.59 -4.23
N SER A 209 -0.59 7.63 -5.31
CA SER A 209 -0.35 6.49 -6.19
C SER A 209 1.13 6.41 -6.50
N LEU A 210 1.69 5.20 -6.44
CA LEU A 210 3.07 4.88 -6.79
C LEU A 210 3.08 3.81 -7.88
N GLY A 211 4.08 3.87 -8.77
CA GLY A 211 4.42 2.78 -9.67
C GLY A 211 5.56 1.95 -9.07
N ALA A 212 5.50 0.63 -9.24
CA ALA A 212 6.55 -0.32 -8.88
C ALA A 212 7.07 -1.04 -10.14
#